data_3a59aa699b9ef7eb141abb8eb414162b
#
_entry.id   3a59aa699b9ef7eb141abb8eb414162b
#
_cell.length_a   1.000
_cell.length_b   1.000
_cell.length_c   1.000
_cell.angle_alpha   90.00
_cell.angle_beta   90.00
_cell.angle_gamma   90.00
#
_symmetry.space_group_name_H-M   'P 1'
#
loop_
_entity.id
_entity.type
_entity.pdbx_description
1 polymer ?
#
loop_
_entity_poly.entity_id
_entity_poly.type
_entity_poly.pdbx_seq_one_letter_code
_entity_poly.pdbx_strand_id
1 'polypeptide(L)'
;NSANLQWNHYAINEILVKDSSASPLNANIATESTSEWNSENGGLLTDGDHSEAAQSADRITLPTDIVLSWPEPVSFDQIQMHCWYAQNQAPTKVSFQVSQDGQVWQEIVPPTVLAWEYADTTLENQTFSFEQVQEVRFLRMKVHDANLKWKHFAISELEVYNRQS
;
A
#
# COMPACT_ATOMS: atom_id res chain seq x y z
N ASN A 1 33.51 -22.67 36.49
CA ASN A 1 32.68 -23.20 35.41
C ASN A 1 32.07 -22.08 34.65
N SER A 2 32.87 -21.55 33.77
CA SER A 2 32.56 -20.38 32.95
C SER A 2 31.85 -20.72 31.65
N ALA A 3 31.41 -21.95 31.47
CA ALA A 3 30.85 -22.42 30.23
C ALA A 3 29.47 -21.84 29.87
N ASN A 4 28.79 -21.29 30.86
CA ASN A 4 27.42 -20.81 30.62
C ASN A 4 27.30 -19.32 30.30
N LEU A 5 28.40 -18.62 30.30
CA LEU A 5 28.40 -17.20 29.94
C LEU A 5 28.37 -16.96 28.45
N GLN A 6 28.56 -18.00 27.68
CA GLN A 6 28.45 -17.94 26.23
C GLN A 6 27.01 -17.72 25.74
N TRP A 7 26.06 -17.91 26.62
CA TRP A 7 24.66 -17.87 26.29
C TRP A 7 23.97 -16.55 26.67
N ASN A 8 24.74 -15.55 27.01
CA ASN A 8 24.21 -14.19 27.18
C ASN A 8 23.87 -13.49 25.85
N HIS A 9 23.84 -14.21 24.76
CA HIS A 9 23.29 -13.71 23.53
C HIS A 9 21.85 -14.19 23.42
N TYR A 10 21.01 -13.34 22.95
CA TYR A 10 19.65 -13.68 22.58
C TYR A 10 19.69 -14.54 21.34
N ALA A 11 19.57 -15.85 21.50
CA ALA A 11 19.20 -16.69 20.38
C ALA A 11 17.71 -16.49 20.15
N ILE A 12 17.37 -15.63 19.23
CA ILE A 12 16.03 -15.63 18.66
C ILE A 12 15.99 -16.85 17.77
N ASN A 13 15.45 -17.96 18.30
CA ASN A 13 15.40 -19.21 17.58
C ASN A 13 14.44 -19.19 16.42
N GLU A 14 13.52 -18.29 16.41
CA GLU A 14 12.54 -18.18 15.36
C GLU A 14 11.88 -16.81 15.41
N ILE A 15 12.13 -16.01 14.42
CA ILE A 15 11.12 -15.09 13.95
C ILE A 15 10.30 -15.94 12.99
N LEU A 16 9.23 -16.55 13.48
CA LEU A 16 8.15 -16.96 12.62
C LEU A 16 7.56 -15.68 12.05
N VAL A 17 8.15 -15.21 10.96
CA VAL A 17 7.35 -14.59 9.94
C VAL A 17 6.48 -15.74 9.46
N LYS A 18 5.31 -15.90 10.03
CA LYS A 18 4.26 -16.60 9.32
C LYS A 18 4.12 -15.84 8.03
N ASP A 19 4.72 -16.39 6.99
CA ASP A 19 4.25 -16.19 5.66
C ASP A 19 2.77 -16.56 5.72
N SER A 20 1.93 -15.56 5.90
CA SER A 20 0.53 -15.76 5.69
C SER A 20 0.46 -16.00 4.18
N SER A 21 0.21 -17.22 3.77
CA SER A 21 -0.10 -17.59 2.39
C SER A 21 -1.44 -16.96 1.93
N ALA A 22 -1.84 -15.86 2.54
CA ALA A 22 -3.01 -15.10 2.15
C ALA A 22 -2.69 -14.44 0.80
N SER A 23 -3.50 -14.73 -0.18
CA SER A 23 -3.49 -13.98 -1.44
C SER A 23 -4.07 -12.60 -1.22
N PRO A 24 -3.63 -11.58 -1.99
CA PRO A 24 -4.26 -10.28 -1.98
C PRO A 24 -5.76 -10.38 -2.28
N LEU A 25 -6.55 -9.53 -1.63
CA LEU A 25 -7.97 -9.41 -1.94
C LEU A 25 -8.13 -8.68 -3.28
N ASN A 26 -8.83 -9.30 -4.22
CA ASN A 26 -9.11 -8.69 -5.52
C ASN A 26 -9.91 -7.40 -5.34
N ALA A 27 -9.38 -6.30 -5.80
CA ALA A 27 -10.01 -4.99 -5.77
C ALA A 27 -10.09 -4.39 -7.17
N ASN A 28 -10.99 -3.43 -7.34
CA ASN A 28 -11.08 -2.60 -8.54
C ASN A 28 -10.85 -1.13 -8.18
N ILE A 29 -10.34 -0.35 -9.13
CA ILE A 29 -10.33 1.10 -8.99
C ILE A 29 -11.79 1.58 -9.06
N ALA A 30 -12.23 2.27 -8.02
CA ALA A 30 -13.57 2.81 -7.98
C ALA A 30 -13.70 4.06 -8.86
N THR A 31 -14.88 4.27 -9.37
CA THR A 31 -15.20 5.45 -10.21
C THR A 31 -15.09 6.76 -9.44
N GLU A 32 -15.17 6.71 -8.11
CA GLU A 32 -15.02 7.85 -7.21
C GLU A 32 -13.57 8.28 -6.99
N SER A 33 -12.61 7.53 -7.53
CA SER A 33 -11.20 7.92 -7.47
C SER A 33 -11.01 9.27 -8.16
N THR A 34 -10.39 10.21 -7.46
CA THR A 34 -10.06 11.54 -8.00
C THR A 34 -8.69 11.57 -8.67
N SER A 35 -7.92 10.51 -8.53
CA SER A 35 -6.64 10.39 -9.22
C SER A 35 -6.85 10.21 -10.72
N GLU A 36 -6.19 11.06 -11.48
CA GLU A 36 -6.10 10.89 -12.93
C GLU A 36 -4.91 10.00 -13.26
N TRP A 37 -5.09 9.10 -14.22
CA TRP A 37 -4.07 8.15 -14.63
C TRP A 37 -3.55 8.45 -16.02
N ASN A 38 -2.25 8.27 -16.20
CA ASN A 38 -1.62 8.38 -17.51
C ASN A 38 -2.02 7.18 -18.36
N SER A 39 -2.48 7.44 -19.57
CA SER A 39 -2.85 6.40 -20.56
C SER A 39 -3.85 5.36 -20.06
N GLU A 40 -4.76 5.72 -19.18
CA GLU A 40 -5.79 4.83 -18.63
C GLU A 40 -5.24 3.59 -17.89
N ASN A 41 -4.00 3.67 -17.41
CA ASN A 41 -3.32 2.53 -16.80
C ASN A 41 -3.56 2.36 -15.29
N GLY A 42 -4.58 2.99 -14.73
CA GLY A 42 -4.92 2.84 -13.31
C GLY A 42 -5.19 1.39 -12.88
N GLY A 43 -5.65 0.55 -13.79
CA GLY A 43 -5.89 -0.87 -13.54
C GLY A 43 -4.64 -1.66 -13.15
N LEU A 44 -3.46 -1.21 -13.55
CA LEU A 44 -2.16 -1.80 -13.17
C LEU A 44 -1.89 -1.74 -11.66
N LEU A 45 -2.65 -0.92 -10.94
CA LEU A 45 -2.49 -0.78 -9.49
C LEU A 45 -2.93 -2.04 -8.71
N THR A 46 -3.78 -2.87 -9.30
CA THR A 46 -4.43 -3.99 -8.63
C THR A 46 -4.52 -5.25 -9.50
N ASP A 47 -3.65 -5.39 -10.48
CA ASP A 47 -3.69 -6.52 -11.43
C ASP A 47 -2.87 -7.73 -10.97
N GLY A 48 -2.11 -7.60 -9.89
CA GLY A 48 -1.25 -8.65 -9.34
C GLY A 48 0.10 -8.79 -10.05
N ASP A 49 0.43 -7.85 -10.94
CA ASP A 49 1.71 -7.84 -11.66
C ASP A 49 2.60 -6.67 -11.19
N HIS A 50 3.66 -7.00 -10.47
CA HIS A 50 4.62 -6.00 -9.98
C HIS A 50 5.58 -5.48 -11.06
N SER A 51 5.53 -6.02 -12.27
CA SER A 51 6.46 -5.64 -13.35
C SER A 51 6.12 -4.32 -14.03
N GLU A 52 4.88 -3.88 -13.90
CA GLU A 52 4.37 -2.61 -14.43
C GLU A 52 3.96 -1.67 -13.29
N ALA A 53 3.60 -0.44 -13.61
CA ALA A 53 3.17 0.53 -12.61
C ALA A 53 2.04 1.42 -13.14
N ALA A 54 1.05 1.63 -12.29
CA ALA A 54 0.06 2.68 -12.51
C ALA A 54 0.72 4.05 -12.29
N GLN A 55 0.71 4.89 -13.30
CA GLN A 55 1.27 6.23 -13.27
C GLN A 55 0.18 7.28 -13.24
N SER A 56 0.27 8.22 -12.30
CA SER A 56 -0.63 9.37 -12.31
C SER A 56 -0.42 10.24 -13.56
N ALA A 57 -1.39 11.07 -13.89
CA ALA A 57 -1.22 12.08 -14.91
C ALA A 57 -0.03 13.00 -14.59
N ASP A 58 0.62 13.52 -15.62
CA ASP A 58 1.70 14.49 -15.46
C ASP A 58 1.20 15.76 -14.77
N ARG A 59 1.98 16.26 -13.83
CA ARG A 59 1.67 17.46 -13.05
C ARG A 59 0.41 17.32 -12.20
N ILE A 60 0.15 16.09 -11.73
CA ILE A 60 -0.95 15.82 -10.80
C ILE A 60 -0.98 16.82 -9.64
N THR A 61 -2.16 17.27 -9.30
CA THR A 61 -2.35 18.14 -8.13
C THR A 61 -2.52 17.29 -6.88
N LEU A 62 -1.70 17.54 -5.87
CA LEU A 62 -1.80 16.87 -4.57
C LEU A 62 -2.48 17.79 -3.54
N PRO A 63 -3.24 17.25 -2.59
CA PRO A 63 -3.51 15.83 -2.41
C PRO A 63 -4.49 15.28 -3.44
N THR A 64 -4.39 13.97 -3.72
CA THR A 64 -5.33 13.24 -4.58
C THR A 64 -5.74 11.93 -3.92
N ASP A 65 -6.92 11.45 -4.26
CA ASP A 65 -7.48 10.22 -3.71
C ASP A 65 -7.46 9.09 -4.74
N ILE A 66 -7.03 7.91 -4.31
CA ILE A 66 -7.18 6.65 -5.03
C ILE A 66 -8.17 5.82 -4.25
N VAL A 67 -9.25 5.38 -4.88
CA VAL A 67 -10.29 4.59 -4.21
C VAL A 67 -10.35 3.20 -4.84
N LEU A 68 -10.14 2.19 -4.01
CA LEU A 68 -10.37 0.79 -4.35
C LEU A 68 -11.76 0.36 -3.89
N SER A 69 -12.38 -0.55 -4.63
CA SER A 69 -13.70 -1.08 -4.29
C SER A 69 -13.77 -2.59 -4.48
N TRP A 70 -14.63 -3.20 -3.71
CA TRP A 70 -14.98 -4.62 -3.82
C TRP A 70 -16.47 -4.77 -4.07
N PRO A 71 -16.88 -5.73 -4.92
CA PRO A 71 -18.30 -5.99 -5.19
C PRO A 71 -19.03 -6.50 -3.94
N GLU A 72 -18.32 -7.24 -3.08
CA GLU A 72 -18.82 -7.73 -1.80
C GLU A 72 -18.01 -7.17 -0.64
N PRO A 73 -18.59 -7.05 0.57
CA PRO A 73 -17.86 -6.61 1.73
C PRO A 73 -16.66 -7.50 2.04
N VAL A 74 -15.53 -6.90 2.39
CA VAL A 74 -14.28 -7.57 2.74
C VAL A 74 -13.82 -7.15 4.13
N SER A 75 -12.99 -8.00 4.75
CA SER A 75 -12.30 -7.73 6.00
C SER A 75 -10.81 -7.85 5.77
N PHE A 76 -10.01 -6.93 6.29
CA PHE A 76 -8.56 -6.95 6.12
C PHE A 76 -7.84 -6.21 7.25
N ASP A 77 -6.53 -6.43 7.38
CA ASP A 77 -5.70 -5.89 8.43
C ASP A 77 -4.30 -5.45 7.96
N GLN A 78 -4.05 -5.51 6.67
CA GLN A 78 -2.79 -5.07 6.10
C GLN A 78 -2.94 -4.53 4.69
N ILE A 79 -2.18 -3.48 4.38
CA ILE A 79 -2.01 -2.93 3.04
C ILE A 79 -0.52 -2.95 2.73
N GLN A 80 -0.15 -3.34 1.50
CA GLN A 80 1.19 -3.23 0.97
C GLN A 80 1.19 -2.38 -0.30
N MET A 81 2.12 -1.45 -0.40
CA MET A 81 2.31 -0.61 -1.56
C MET A 81 3.71 -0.83 -2.12
N HIS A 82 3.80 -1.19 -3.38
CA HIS A 82 5.04 -1.50 -4.09
C HIS A 82 5.37 -0.42 -5.11
N CYS A 83 6.62 0.01 -5.15
CA CYS A 83 7.06 1.06 -6.06
C CYS A 83 8.45 0.76 -6.64
N TRP A 84 8.60 0.99 -7.94
CA TRP A 84 9.88 1.07 -8.63
C TRP A 84 10.39 2.50 -8.65
N TYR A 85 11.71 2.71 -8.67
CA TYR A 85 12.30 4.05 -8.70
C TYR A 85 11.74 4.97 -7.62
N ALA A 86 11.57 4.45 -6.42
CA ALA A 86 10.74 5.06 -5.40
C ALA A 86 11.19 6.48 -5.01
N GLN A 87 12.51 6.76 -4.96
CA GLN A 87 13.00 8.12 -4.72
C GLN A 87 12.71 9.12 -5.85
N ASN A 88 12.26 8.65 -7.01
CA ASN A 88 11.94 9.51 -8.14
C ASN A 88 10.44 9.74 -8.30
N GLN A 89 9.60 8.75 -7.93
CA GLN A 89 8.19 8.77 -8.32
C GLN A 89 7.22 8.19 -7.28
N ALA A 90 7.67 7.67 -6.15
CA ALA A 90 6.75 7.08 -5.19
C ALA A 90 6.04 8.14 -4.33
N PRO A 91 4.83 7.86 -3.82
CA PRO A 91 4.20 8.64 -2.77
C PRO A 91 5.10 8.75 -1.54
N THR A 92 5.20 9.94 -0.93
CA THR A 92 6.03 10.20 0.25
C THR A 92 5.24 10.49 1.50
N LYS A 93 3.95 10.76 1.37
CA LYS A 93 3.04 10.91 2.50
C LYS A 93 1.65 10.45 2.11
N VAL A 94 1.14 9.46 2.83
CA VAL A 94 -0.17 8.85 2.56
C VAL A 94 -0.99 8.67 3.82
N SER A 95 -2.30 8.55 3.68
CA SER A 95 -3.22 8.08 4.70
C SER A 95 -4.24 7.12 4.09
N PHE A 96 -4.86 6.28 4.93
CA PHE A 96 -5.86 5.32 4.46
C PHE A 96 -7.15 5.46 5.27
N GLN A 97 -8.26 5.37 4.57
CA GLN A 97 -9.60 5.38 5.11
C GLN A 97 -10.42 4.28 4.48
N VAL A 98 -11.39 3.75 5.21
CA VAL A 98 -12.32 2.72 4.75
C VAL A 98 -13.75 3.20 4.83
N SER A 99 -14.61 2.60 4.03
CA SER A 99 -16.04 2.89 4.04
C SER A 99 -16.85 1.66 3.63
N GLN A 100 -18.07 1.56 4.14
CA GLN A 100 -19.06 0.56 3.70
C GLN A 100 -19.90 1.06 2.52
N ASP A 101 -20.15 2.36 2.46
CA ASP A 101 -21.10 3.01 1.54
C ASP A 101 -20.46 4.01 0.57
N GLY A 102 -19.16 4.26 0.70
CA GLY A 102 -18.44 5.28 -0.08
C GLY A 102 -18.70 6.73 0.35
N GLN A 103 -19.51 6.95 1.38
CA GLN A 103 -19.89 8.28 1.85
C GLN A 103 -19.30 8.60 3.22
N VAL A 104 -19.44 7.68 4.16
CA VAL A 104 -18.90 7.81 5.51
C VAL A 104 -17.57 7.08 5.60
N TRP A 105 -16.50 7.80 5.93
CA TRP A 105 -15.13 7.29 5.92
C TRP A 105 -14.55 7.24 7.33
N GLN A 106 -13.91 6.13 7.65
CA GLN A 106 -13.17 5.91 8.88
C GLN A 106 -11.68 5.86 8.57
N GLU A 107 -10.87 6.65 9.28
CA GLU A 107 -9.42 6.59 9.17
C GLU A 107 -8.89 5.32 9.84
N ILE A 108 -8.02 4.59 9.14
CA ILE A 108 -7.33 3.39 9.63
C ILE A 108 -5.81 3.58 9.70
N VAL A 109 -5.27 4.43 8.85
CA VAL A 109 -3.87 4.86 8.88
C VAL A 109 -3.85 6.38 8.76
N PRO A 110 -3.39 7.11 9.78
CA PRO A 110 -3.28 8.57 9.71
C PRO A 110 -2.21 8.99 8.72
N PRO A 111 -2.15 10.28 8.34
CA PRO A 111 -1.11 10.78 7.43
C PRO A 111 0.28 10.39 7.91
N THR A 112 0.94 9.53 7.13
CA THR A 112 2.22 8.90 7.46
C THR A 112 3.25 9.25 6.41
N VAL A 113 4.42 9.72 6.84
CA VAL A 113 5.56 10.00 5.97
C VAL A 113 6.30 8.70 5.67
N LEU A 114 6.62 8.49 4.40
CA LEU A 114 7.29 7.30 3.89
C LEU A 114 8.72 7.62 3.50
N ALA A 115 9.64 6.73 3.84
CA ALA A 115 11.04 6.79 3.43
C ALA A 115 11.31 5.72 2.37
N TRP A 116 12.03 6.12 1.32
CA TRP A 116 12.42 5.26 0.21
C TRP A 116 13.94 5.28 0.04
N GLU A 117 14.53 4.15 -0.25
CA GLU A 117 15.99 4.00 -0.34
C GLU A 117 16.52 4.12 -1.76
N TYR A 118 15.77 3.63 -2.77
CA TYR A 118 16.30 3.42 -4.11
C TYR A 118 15.69 4.34 -5.16
N ALA A 119 16.58 4.84 -6.02
CA ALA A 119 16.21 5.62 -7.19
C ALA A 119 16.28 4.82 -8.50
N ASP A 120 16.59 3.53 -8.40
CA ASP A 120 16.75 2.60 -9.54
C ASP A 120 15.59 1.60 -9.65
N THR A 121 15.79 0.53 -10.41
CA THR A 121 14.80 -0.52 -10.65
C THR A 121 14.61 -1.50 -9.49
N THR A 122 15.03 -1.16 -8.29
CA THR A 122 14.75 -1.96 -7.11
C THR A 122 13.30 -1.77 -6.71
N LEU A 123 12.56 -2.87 -6.61
CA LEU A 123 11.18 -2.86 -6.11
C LEU A 123 11.22 -2.73 -4.59
N GLU A 124 10.67 -1.65 -4.09
CA GLU A 124 10.50 -1.42 -2.65
C GLU A 124 9.03 -1.53 -2.26
N ASN A 125 8.77 -1.86 -1.01
CA ASN A 125 7.42 -1.84 -0.49
C ASN A 125 7.32 -1.07 0.82
N GLN A 126 6.13 -0.56 1.08
CA GLN A 126 5.69 -0.03 2.36
C GLN A 126 4.53 -0.87 2.85
N THR A 127 4.62 -1.33 4.10
CA THR A 127 3.59 -2.17 4.71
C THR A 127 2.90 -1.43 5.85
N PHE A 128 1.58 -1.38 5.80
CA PHE A 128 0.72 -0.79 6.81
C PHE A 128 -0.09 -1.89 7.47
N SER A 129 0.11 -2.10 8.76
CA SER A 129 -0.63 -3.09 9.55
C SER A 129 -1.45 -2.36 10.61
N PHE A 130 -2.69 -2.77 10.79
CA PHE A 130 -3.64 -2.14 11.69
C PHE A 130 -4.62 -3.18 12.26
N GLU A 131 -5.46 -2.75 13.18
CA GLU A 131 -6.55 -3.59 13.68
C GLU A 131 -7.49 -3.95 12.54
N GLN A 132 -7.92 -5.23 12.47
CA GLN A 132 -8.75 -5.70 11.38
C GLN A 132 -10.02 -4.86 11.23
N VAL A 133 -10.21 -4.33 10.02
CA VAL A 133 -11.47 -3.73 9.61
C VAL A 133 -12.39 -4.80 9.05
N GLN A 134 -13.68 -4.66 9.26
CA GLN A 134 -14.67 -5.66 8.89
C GLN A 134 -15.76 -5.06 8.00
N GLU A 135 -16.20 -5.87 7.04
CA GLU A 135 -17.37 -5.60 6.21
C GLU A 135 -17.30 -4.26 5.46
N VAL A 136 -16.12 -3.87 5.00
CA VAL A 136 -15.95 -2.66 4.19
C VAL A 136 -15.99 -2.98 2.70
N ARG A 137 -16.42 -2.03 1.89
CA ARG A 137 -16.47 -2.15 0.43
C ARG A 137 -15.55 -1.19 -0.29
N PHE A 138 -15.00 -0.20 0.42
CA PHE A 138 -14.14 0.83 -0.15
C PHE A 138 -12.91 1.06 0.72
N LEU A 139 -11.77 1.24 0.06
CA LEU A 139 -10.53 1.73 0.64
C LEU A 139 -10.11 2.98 -0.11
N ARG A 140 -9.91 4.07 0.59
CA ARG A 140 -9.37 5.31 0.03
C ARG A 140 -7.94 5.51 0.52
N MET A 141 -7.00 5.56 -0.41
CA MET A 141 -5.65 6.06 -0.18
C MET A 141 -5.59 7.52 -0.59
N LYS A 142 -5.27 8.38 0.35
CA LYS A 142 -4.98 9.78 0.04
C LYS A 142 -3.48 9.96 -0.10
N VAL A 143 -3.03 10.38 -1.27
CA VAL A 143 -1.65 10.79 -1.54
C VAL A 143 -1.52 12.27 -1.20
N HIS A 144 -0.89 12.57 -0.06
CA HIS A 144 -0.69 13.94 0.40
C HIS A 144 0.52 14.60 -0.24
N ASP A 145 1.58 13.79 -0.49
CA ASP A 145 2.82 14.22 -1.11
C ASP A 145 3.49 13.05 -1.82
N ALA A 146 4.35 13.34 -2.80
CA ALA A 146 5.03 12.36 -3.62
C ALA A 146 6.35 12.88 -4.16
N ASN A 147 7.25 11.97 -4.50
CA ASN A 147 8.41 12.26 -5.35
C ASN A 147 7.91 12.46 -6.79
N LEU A 148 8.05 13.66 -7.31
CA LEU A 148 7.54 14.04 -8.64
C LEU A 148 8.68 14.41 -9.61
N LYS A 149 9.82 13.73 -9.50
CA LYS A 149 10.98 14.01 -10.35
C LYS A 149 10.67 13.88 -11.84
N TRP A 150 9.76 12.97 -12.17
CA TRP A 150 9.28 12.74 -13.53
C TRP A 150 7.88 13.33 -13.77
N LYS A 151 7.45 14.27 -12.93
CA LYS A 151 6.18 15.01 -12.99
C LYS A 151 4.92 14.20 -12.66
N HIS A 152 5.05 12.92 -12.37
CA HIS A 152 3.99 12.02 -11.90
C HIS A 152 4.47 11.21 -10.71
N PHE A 153 3.56 10.63 -9.96
CA PHE A 153 3.88 9.52 -9.08
C PHE A 153 3.48 8.19 -9.74
N ALA A 154 4.10 7.10 -9.31
CA ALA A 154 3.76 5.77 -9.78
C ALA A 154 3.78 4.76 -8.64
N ILE A 155 2.85 3.82 -8.70
CA ILE A 155 2.72 2.70 -7.78
C ILE A 155 2.63 1.44 -8.64
N SER A 156 3.51 0.47 -8.38
CA SER A 156 3.51 -0.79 -9.12
C SER A 156 2.32 -1.65 -8.71
N GLU A 157 2.05 -1.75 -7.41
CA GLU A 157 0.94 -2.53 -6.91
C GLU A 157 0.48 -2.01 -5.55
N LEU A 158 -0.83 -2.07 -5.31
CA LEU A 158 -1.45 -1.80 -4.02
C LEU A 158 -2.26 -3.03 -3.61
N GLU A 159 -1.74 -3.79 -2.67
CA GLU A 159 -2.29 -5.06 -2.23
C GLU A 159 -2.93 -4.94 -0.85
N VAL A 160 -4.02 -5.64 -0.65
CA VAL A 160 -4.78 -5.65 0.60
C VAL A 160 -4.90 -7.09 1.09
N TYR A 161 -4.58 -7.34 2.36
CA TYR A 161 -4.50 -8.67 2.94
C TYR A 161 -5.35 -8.81 4.19
N ASN A 162 -6.04 -9.96 4.30
CA ASN A 162 -6.61 -10.45 5.54
C ASN A 162 -5.73 -11.57 6.09
N ARG A 163 -4.87 -11.25 7.07
CA ARG A 163 -3.95 -12.22 7.68
C ARG A 163 -4.61 -13.07 8.76
N GLN A 164 -5.82 -12.71 9.19
CA GLN A 164 -6.56 -13.38 10.26
C GLN A 164 -7.58 -14.40 9.74
N SER A 165 -7.67 -14.52 8.43
CA SER A 165 -8.56 -15.49 7.80
C SER A 165 -8.01 -16.92 7.81
#